data_4661220c9ef03279ab4518d8cd2e472e
#
_entry.id   4661220c9ef03279ab4518d8cd2e472e
#
_cell.length_a   1.000
_cell.length_b   1.000
_cell.length_c   1.000
_cell.angle_alpha   90.00
_cell.angle_beta   90.00
_cell.angle_gamma   90.00
#
_symmetry.space_group_name_H-M   'P 1'
#
loop_
_entity.id
_entity.type
_entity.pdbx_description
1 polymer ?
#
loop_
_entity_poly.entity_id
_entity_poly.type
_entity_poly.pdbx_seq_one_letter_code
_entity_poly.pdbx_strand_id
1 'polypeptide(L)'
;MKKCILSILITAGLIFSSAFADGPEYRIKINDKVEIGTSRAFECAAVIAHLAGFPEYNMEKSHSHEYAAYFVQFNKDEKVQIAIRYFKKLHNTGFGYDAVANIATYLNSDCHSYRTSIDIVEANIQKRCGDPEKFLEIISDFYDATKFDDFYQSMNSVYQESTSALLANKDIIIKGIEEYEKYYRTEINGIFISASPIVGPSNYGVSFNDGSREYFEPKYCANYFDENLLIHELSHPMSNPVVYEICKNKKIMKLVNKDLKGEKKKILQSQAYNNAETYLIELFNRANTNNILKGFCTEEYIKTYIEYDKNKCRFDEIAEVTELLDKYRNGNYKNLEEFRPELEKGFLKILNNKK
;
A
#
# COMPACT_ATOMS: atom_id res chain seq x y z
N MET A 1 -33.81 -18.70 -53.93
CA MET A 1 -32.40 -18.58 -53.50
C MET A 1 -32.39 -18.02 -52.08
N LYS A 2 -32.23 -18.87 -51.07
CA LYS A 2 -32.15 -18.46 -49.65
C LYS A 2 -30.68 -18.30 -49.29
N LYS A 3 -30.28 -17.09 -48.89
CA LYS A 3 -28.96 -16.83 -48.35
C LYS A 3 -28.96 -17.14 -46.85
N CYS A 4 -28.22 -18.17 -46.45
CA CYS A 4 -27.89 -18.43 -45.06
C CYS A 4 -26.83 -17.40 -44.60
N ILE A 5 -27.15 -16.64 -43.57
CA ILE A 5 -26.20 -15.80 -42.84
C ILE A 5 -25.67 -16.67 -41.71
N LEU A 6 -24.37 -17.02 -41.79
CA LEU A 6 -23.64 -17.76 -40.78
C LEU A 6 -23.12 -16.74 -39.72
N SER A 7 -23.75 -16.73 -38.55
CA SER A 7 -23.27 -15.96 -37.42
C SER A 7 -22.10 -16.68 -36.76
N ILE A 8 -20.91 -16.13 -36.88
CA ILE A 8 -19.72 -16.60 -36.16
C ILE A 8 -19.77 -16.00 -34.76
N LEU A 9 -20.10 -16.81 -33.76
CA LEU A 9 -19.88 -16.50 -32.36
C LEU A 9 -18.36 -16.64 -32.07
N ILE A 10 -17.68 -15.52 -31.88
CA ILE A 10 -16.32 -15.50 -31.33
C ILE A 10 -16.45 -15.63 -29.81
N THR A 11 -16.34 -16.86 -29.32
CA THR A 11 -16.09 -17.12 -27.89
C THR A 11 -14.63 -16.79 -27.61
N ALA A 12 -14.39 -15.64 -26.99
CA ALA A 12 -13.09 -15.33 -26.41
C ALA A 12 -12.87 -16.30 -25.24
N GLY A 13 -12.14 -17.38 -25.49
CA GLY A 13 -11.69 -18.30 -24.46
C GLY A 13 -10.65 -17.60 -23.58
N LEU A 14 -11.03 -17.33 -22.33
CA LEU A 14 -10.09 -17.02 -21.28
C LEU A 14 -9.22 -18.26 -21.04
N ILE A 15 -7.96 -18.21 -21.48
CA ILE A 15 -6.99 -19.26 -21.20
C ILE A 15 -6.59 -19.08 -19.72
N PHE A 16 -7.22 -19.87 -18.86
CA PHE A 16 -6.71 -20.07 -17.50
C PHE A 16 -5.48 -20.98 -17.58
N SER A 17 -4.30 -20.44 -17.34
CA SER A 17 -3.11 -21.27 -17.12
C SER A 17 -3.23 -21.95 -15.76
N SER A 18 -3.66 -23.20 -15.76
CA SER A 18 -3.66 -24.07 -14.59
C SER A 18 -2.28 -24.67 -14.39
N ALA A 19 -1.57 -24.24 -13.40
CA ALA A 19 -0.48 -25.01 -12.82
C ALA A 19 -0.19 -24.51 -11.38
N PHE A 20 -1.02 -24.90 -10.41
CA PHE A 20 -0.62 -24.96 -9.00
C PHE A 20 -1.57 -25.89 -8.25
N ALA A 21 -1.02 -26.76 -7.40
CA ALA A 21 -1.74 -27.78 -6.63
C ALA A 21 -2.56 -27.19 -5.46
N ASP A 22 -2.48 -25.88 -5.21
CA ASP A 22 -3.25 -25.15 -4.21
C ASP A 22 -4.25 -24.24 -4.93
N GLY A 23 -5.44 -24.07 -4.37
CA GLY A 23 -6.51 -23.27 -4.98
C GLY A 23 -6.00 -21.90 -5.46
N PRO A 24 -6.38 -21.43 -6.66
CA PRO A 24 -5.75 -20.26 -7.26
C PRO A 24 -6.01 -19.01 -6.41
N GLU A 25 -4.96 -18.23 -6.16
CA GLU A 25 -5.10 -16.87 -5.66
C GLU A 25 -5.96 -16.07 -6.66
N TYR A 26 -6.91 -15.31 -6.16
CA TYR A 26 -7.75 -14.47 -7.02
C TYR A 26 -6.90 -13.32 -7.60
N ARG A 27 -6.43 -13.51 -8.84
CA ARG A 27 -5.49 -12.59 -9.50
C ARG A 27 -5.81 -12.47 -10.98
N ILE A 28 -5.98 -11.25 -11.45
CA ILE A 28 -6.32 -10.92 -12.83
C ILE A 28 -5.23 -10.06 -13.44
N LYS A 29 -4.60 -10.55 -14.51
CA LYS A 29 -3.63 -9.79 -15.30
C LYS A 29 -4.36 -8.78 -16.17
N ILE A 30 -4.04 -7.48 -16.02
CA ILE A 30 -4.62 -6.39 -16.80
C ILE A 30 -3.75 -6.10 -18.04
N ASN A 31 -2.43 -6.07 -17.84
CA ASN A 31 -1.42 -5.96 -18.88
C ASN A 31 -0.12 -6.62 -18.41
N ASP A 32 0.99 -6.40 -19.09
CA ASP A 32 2.27 -7.03 -18.73
C ASP A 32 2.87 -6.55 -17.40
N LYS A 33 2.43 -5.41 -16.89
CA LYS A 33 2.92 -4.81 -15.64
C LYS A 33 1.90 -4.85 -14.50
N VAL A 34 0.60 -4.86 -14.81
CA VAL A 34 -0.48 -4.64 -13.81
C VAL A 34 -1.31 -5.89 -13.61
N GLU A 35 -1.39 -6.30 -12.36
CA GLU A 35 -2.29 -7.35 -11.89
C GLU A 35 -3.19 -6.79 -10.77
N ILE A 36 -4.43 -7.25 -10.72
CA ILE A 36 -5.43 -6.87 -9.70
C ILE A 36 -6.01 -8.15 -9.11
N GLY A 37 -6.17 -8.20 -7.80
CA GLY A 37 -6.73 -9.38 -7.14
C GLY A 37 -6.79 -9.24 -5.62
N THR A 38 -6.64 -10.38 -4.92
CA THR A 38 -6.59 -10.42 -3.45
C THR A 38 -5.43 -11.32 -3.02
N SER A 39 -4.50 -10.79 -2.25
CA SER A 39 -3.35 -11.52 -1.74
C SER A 39 -3.74 -12.43 -0.58
N ARG A 40 -3.70 -13.76 -0.80
CA ARG A 40 -4.05 -14.76 0.23
C ARG A 40 -3.11 -14.70 1.43
N ALA A 41 -1.81 -14.56 1.18
CA ALA A 41 -0.82 -14.43 2.25
C ALA A 41 -1.06 -13.17 3.10
N PHE A 42 -1.42 -12.05 2.45
CA PHE A 42 -1.75 -10.85 3.21
C PHE A 42 -3.05 -10.99 4.00
N GLU A 43 -4.10 -11.56 3.42
CA GLU A 43 -5.35 -11.83 4.15
C GLU A 43 -5.09 -12.73 5.37
N CYS A 44 -4.23 -13.75 5.26
CA CYS A 44 -3.86 -14.59 6.39
C CYS A 44 -3.15 -13.81 7.50
N ALA A 45 -2.12 -13.04 7.16
CA ALA A 45 -1.40 -12.23 8.14
C ALA A 45 -2.31 -11.15 8.78
N ALA A 46 -3.17 -10.53 7.98
CA ALA A 46 -4.12 -9.52 8.44
C ALA A 46 -5.20 -10.10 9.37
N VAL A 47 -5.65 -11.33 9.13
CA VAL A 47 -6.54 -12.06 10.06
C VAL A 47 -5.86 -12.28 11.41
N ILE A 48 -4.60 -12.72 11.43
CA ILE A 48 -3.89 -12.87 12.71
C ILE A 48 -3.77 -11.52 13.43
N ALA A 49 -3.44 -10.46 12.72
CA ALA A 49 -3.36 -9.11 13.28
C ALA A 49 -4.74 -8.65 13.83
N HIS A 50 -5.82 -8.93 13.11
CA HIS A 50 -7.19 -8.68 13.58
C HIS A 50 -7.50 -9.45 14.88
N LEU A 51 -7.25 -10.76 14.91
CA LEU A 51 -7.48 -11.60 16.09
C LEU A 51 -6.55 -11.21 17.26
N ALA A 52 -5.36 -10.71 16.97
CA ALA A 52 -4.43 -10.16 17.95
C ALA A 52 -4.88 -8.80 18.52
N GLY A 53 -5.91 -8.17 17.95
CA GLY A 53 -6.47 -6.92 18.42
C GLY A 53 -5.69 -5.68 18.00
N PHE A 54 -4.99 -5.71 16.87
CA PHE A 54 -4.35 -4.52 16.32
C PHE A 54 -5.42 -3.48 15.96
N PRO A 55 -5.35 -2.24 16.50
CA PRO A 55 -6.40 -1.24 16.28
C PRO A 55 -6.67 -0.96 14.80
N GLU A 56 -5.61 -0.86 14.00
CA GLU A 56 -5.66 -0.58 12.56
C GLU A 56 -6.28 -1.73 11.73
N TYR A 57 -6.28 -2.96 12.27
CA TYR A 57 -6.94 -4.14 11.68
C TYR A 57 -8.30 -4.44 12.31
N ASN A 58 -8.76 -3.59 13.24
CA ASN A 58 -10.05 -3.69 13.93
C ASN A 58 -10.94 -2.46 13.72
N MET A 59 -10.60 -1.59 12.76
CA MET A 59 -11.47 -0.50 12.33
C MET A 59 -12.73 -1.07 11.65
N GLU A 60 -13.82 -0.28 11.65
CA GLU A 60 -15.07 -0.68 11.02
C GLU A 60 -14.88 -1.04 9.56
N LYS A 61 -15.39 -2.18 9.16
CA LYS A 61 -15.30 -2.76 7.82
C LYS A 61 -16.53 -3.58 7.47
N SER A 62 -16.80 -3.72 6.17
CA SER A 62 -18.04 -4.30 5.68
C SER A 62 -18.19 -5.80 5.97
N HIS A 63 -17.09 -6.56 6.05
CA HIS A 63 -17.10 -8.02 6.15
C HIS A 63 -16.54 -8.56 7.48
N SER A 64 -16.59 -7.77 8.55
CA SER A 64 -16.07 -8.19 9.86
C SER A 64 -16.82 -9.40 10.45
N HIS A 65 -18.09 -9.58 10.10
CA HIS A 65 -18.91 -10.71 10.58
C HIS A 65 -18.46 -12.05 10.00
N GLU A 66 -18.14 -12.10 8.71
CA GLU A 66 -17.68 -13.31 8.03
C GLU A 66 -16.36 -13.80 8.62
N TYR A 67 -15.42 -12.87 8.85
CA TYR A 67 -14.14 -13.18 9.50
C TYR A 67 -14.38 -13.71 10.93
N ALA A 68 -15.13 -13.01 11.75
CA ALA A 68 -15.41 -13.41 13.13
C ALA A 68 -16.13 -14.77 13.19
N ALA A 69 -17.14 -15.00 12.36
CA ALA A 69 -17.91 -16.24 12.33
C ALA A 69 -17.05 -17.45 11.98
N TYR A 70 -16.11 -17.32 11.02
CA TYR A 70 -15.24 -18.41 10.65
C TYR A 70 -14.22 -18.73 11.75
N PHE A 71 -13.51 -17.73 12.26
CA PHE A 71 -12.38 -17.96 13.17
C PHE A 71 -12.77 -18.24 14.62
N VAL A 72 -14.00 -17.96 15.05
CA VAL A 72 -14.47 -18.24 16.42
C VAL A 72 -14.32 -19.71 16.83
N GLN A 73 -14.47 -20.65 15.90
CA GLN A 73 -14.35 -22.08 16.15
C GLN A 73 -12.92 -22.52 16.54
N PHE A 74 -11.92 -21.74 16.15
CA PHE A 74 -10.51 -22.03 16.42
C PHE A 74 -9.95 -21.30 17.66
N ASN A 75 -10.80 -20.60 18.43
CA ASN A 75 -10.35 -19.81 19.58
C ASN A 75 -9.65 -20.63 20.69
N LYS A 76 -9.82 -21.95 20.70
CA LYS A 76 -9.16 -22.86 21.68
C LYS A 76 -7.99 -23.64 21.08
N ASP A 77 -7.74 -23.48 19.79
CA ASP A 77 -6.60 -24.12 19.13
C ASP A 77 -5.28 -23.52 19.63
N GLU A 78 -4.33 -24.39 20.01
CA GLU A 78 -3.05 -23.95 20.58
C GLU A 78 -2.21 -23.15 19.58
N LYS A 79 -2.15 -23.59 18.32
CA LYS A 79 -1.40 -22.90 17.25
C LYS A 79 -1.97 -21.51 16.97
N VAL A 80 -3.30 -21.40 16.94
CA VAL A 80 -3.99 -20.10 16.79
C VAL A 80 -3.67 -19.18 17.96
N GLN A 81 -3.70 -19.69 19.20
CA GLN A 81 -3.36 -18.88 20.38
C GLN A 81 -1.88 -18.48 20.41
N ILE A 82 -0.97 -19.32 19.90
CA ILE A 82 0.45 -18.99 19.75
C ILE A 82 0.60 -17.85 18.73
N ALA A 83 -0.04 -17.94 17.57
CA ALA A 83 0.01 -16.89 16.55
C ALA A 83 -0.51 -15.54 17.08
N ILE A 84 -1.65 -15.53 17.76
CA ILE A 84 -2.22 -14.32 18.39
C ILE A 84 -1.24 -13.70 19.40
N ARG A 85 -0.64 -14.52 20.29
CA ARG A 85 0.33 -14.01 21.28
C ARG A 85 1.60 -13.48 20.62
N TYR A 86 2.09 -14.16 19.58
CA TYR A 86 3.27 -13.73 18.84
C TYR A 86 3.05 -12.38 18.16
N PHE A 87 1.94 -12.20 17.45
CA PHE A 87 1.59 -10.93 16.83
C PHE A 87 1.42 -9.81 17.88
N LYS A 88 0.74 -10.07 19.01
CA LYS A 88 0.66 -9.08 20.12
C LYS A 88 2.04 -8.65 20.62
N LYS A 89 2.98 -9.58 20.75
CA LYS A 89 4.35 -9.28 21.17
C LYS A 89 5.04 -8.41 20.12
N LEU A 90 4.92 -8.74 18.84
CA LEU A 90 5.49 -7.95 17.77
C LEU A 90 4.89 -6.53 17.70
N HIS A 91 3.57 -6.40 17.87
CA HIS A 91 2.91 -5.09 17.87
C HIS A 91 3.47 -4.15 18.93
N ASN A 92 3.79 -4.66 20.11
CA ASN A 92 4.43 -3.89 21.17
C ASN A 92 5.84 -3.39 20.81
N THR A 93 6.47 -3.93 19.78
CA THR A 93 7.78 -3.51 19.27
C THR A 93 7.69 -2.69 17.97
N GLY A 94 6.46 -2.28 17.56
CA GLY A 94 6.23 -1.44 16.40
C GLY A 94 5.84 -2.20 15.12
N PHE A 95 5.56 -3.50 15.22
CA PHE A 95 4.97 -4.26 14.11
C PHE A 95 3.47 -3.95 14.01
N GLY A 96 3.04 -3.39 12.88
CA GLY A 96 1.66 -3.00 12.63
C GLY A 96 1.56 -2.24 11.30
N TYR A 97 0.38 -1.76 10.94
CA TYR A 97 0.14 -0.99 9.72
C TYR A 97 0.74 -1.68 8.47
N ASP A 98 1.61 -0.98 7.76
CA ASP A 98 2.32 -1.44 6.57
C ASP A 98 3.29 -2.60 6.81
N ALA A 99 3.77 -2.80 8.06
CA ALA A 99 4.71 -3.88 8.34
C ALA A 99 4.10 -5.28 8.15
N VAL A 100 2.81 -5.44 8.46
CA VAL A 100 2.07 -6.70 8.21
C VAL A 100 1.96 -6.95 6.71
N ALA A 101 1.63 -5.90 5.94
CA ALA A 101 1.56 -5.98 4.49
C ALA A 101 2.93 -6.25 3.86
N ASN A 102 3.97 -5.61 4.38
CA ASN A 102 5.33 -5.74 3.86
C ASN A 102 5.86 -7.18 3.97
N ILE A 103 5.80 -7.81 5.16
CA ILE A 103 6.27 -9.19 5.29
C ILE A 103 5.41 -10.17 4.52
N ALA A 104 4.08 -9.98 4.52
CA ALA A 104 3.17 -10.85 3.77
C ALA A 104 3.44 -10.84 2.27
N THR A 105 3.96 -9.74 1.73
CA THR A 105 4.36 -9.61 0.33
C THR A 105 5.52 -10.55 -0.04
N TYR A 106 6.34 -10.96 0.94
CA TYR A 106 7.44 -11.92 0.75
C TYR A 106 7.00 -13.39 0.87
N LEU A 107 5.80 -13.68 1.36
CA LEU A 107 5.28 -15.04 1.48
C LEU A 107 4.73 -15.55 0.15
N ASN A 108 4.88 -16.84 -0.10
CA ASN A 108 4.07 -17.54 -1.08
C ASN A 108 2.60 -17.56 -0.62
N SER A 109 1.68 -17.75 -1.56
CA SER A 109 0.24 -17.66 -1.29
C SER A 109 -0.28 -18.69 -0.29
N ASP A 110 0.42 -19.83 -0.14
CA ASP A 110 0.13 -20.89 0.84
C ASP A 110 0.71 -20.61 2.24
N CYS A 111 1.46 -19.55 2.42
CA CYS A 111 2.12 -19.18 3.68
C CYS A 111 3.16 -20.17 4.22
N HIS A 112 3.63 -21.15 3.42
CA HIS A 112 4.57 -22.18 3.87
C HIS A 112 6.02 -21.90 3.48
N SER A 113 6.26 -20.90 2.65
CA SER A 113 7.60 -20.51 2.23
C SER A 113 7.65 -19.03 1.83
N TYR A 114 8.86 -18.50 1.77
CA TYR A 114 9.11 -17.19 1.18
C TYR A 114 9.29 -17.30 -0.34
N ARG A 115 8.90 -16.26 -1.06
CA ARG A 115 9.07 -16.11 -2.53
C ARG A 115 10.53 -15.91 -2.94
N THR A 116 11.41 -15.65 -1.97
CA THR A 116 12.84 -15.39 -2.17
C THR A 116 13.67 -15.95 -0.99
N SER A 117 14.98 -15.81 -1.04
CA SER A 117 15.82 -16.27 0.06
C SER A 117 15.60 -15.49 1.35
N ILE A 118 15.85 -16.14 2.49
CA ILE A 118 15.67 -15.53 3.82
C ILE A 118 16.54 -14.28 4.00
N ASP A 119 17.75 -14.27 3.47
CA ASP A 119 18.67 -13.13 3.55
C ASP A 119 18.09 -11.88 2.89
N ILE A 120 17.41 -12.07 1.75
CA ILE A 120 16.74 -10.98 1.04
C ILE A 120 15.53 -10.49 1.85
N VAL A 121 14.77 -11.41 2.45
CA VAL A 121 13.65 -11.05 3.33
C VAL A 121 14.15 -10.20 4.50
N GLU A 122 15.17 -10.67 5.23
CA GLU A 122 15.78 -9.95 6.36
C GLU A 122 16.26 -8.55 5.98
N ALA A 123 16.92 -8.43 4.82
CA ALA A 123 17.43 -7.15 4.34
C ALA A 123 16.32 -6.12 4.06
N ASN A 124 15.16 -6.57 3.57
CA ASN A 124 14.09 -5.68 3.09
C ASN A 124 13.02 -5.35 4.14
N ILE A 125 12.74 -6.24 5.10
CA ILE A 125 11.71 -5.99 6.12
C ILE A 125 12.19 -5.14 7.31
N GLN A 126 13.45 -4.69 7.31
CA GLN A 126 14.02 -3.77 8.30
C GLN A 126 13.82 -4.20 9.77
N LYS A 127 13.81 -5.50 10.04
CA LYS A 127 13.64 -6.11 11.38
C LYS A 127 12.32 -5.74 12.10
N ARG A 128 11.33 -5.20 11.40
CA ARG A 128 10.05 -4.82 12.01
C ARG A 128 9.20 -6.03 12.39
N CYS A 129 9.32 -7.15 11.65
CA CYS A 129 8.56 -8.37 11.90
C CYS A 129 9.26 -9.38 12.85
N GLY A 130 10.36 -9.01 13.48
CA GLY A 130 11.17 -9.91 14.31
C GLY A 130 12.00 -10.87 13.48
N ASP A 131 12.04 -12.14 13.91
CA ASP A 131 12.74 -13.23 13.24
C ASP A 131 11.88 -13.78 12.08
N PRO A 132 12.32 -13.68 10.81
CA PRO A 132 11.54 -14.13 9.66
C PRO A 132 11.30 -15.66 9.64
N GLU A 133 12.24 -16.48 10.09
CA GLU A 133 12.04 -17.94 10.17
C GLU A 133 10.91 -18.25 11.15
N LYS A 134 10.96 -17.62 12.33
CA LYS A 134 9.92 -17.79 13.34
C LYS A 134 8.58 -17.22 12.89
N PHE A 135 8.59 -16.12 12.14
CA PHE A 135 7.38 -15.57 11.56
C PHE A 135 6.73 -16.55 10.58
N LEU A 136 7.54 -17.16 9.70
CA LEU A 136 7.07 -18.16 8.73
C LEU A 136 6.48 -19.38 9.42
N GLU A 137 7.17 -19.93 10.45
CA GLU A 137 6.64 -21.05 11.25
C GLU A 137 5.27 -20.75 11.84
N ILE A 138 5.12 -19.56 12.45
CA ILE A 138 3.90 -19.15 13.13
C ILE A 138 2.74 -18.96 12.13
N ILE A 139 2.99 -18.33 10.99
CA ILE A 139 1.93 -18.10 10.00
C ILE A 139 1.52 -19.40 9.31
N SER A 140 2.47 -20.30 9.03
CA SER A 140 2.20 -21.62 8.45
C SER A 140 1.34 -22.46 9.40
N ASP A 141 1.72 -22.50 10.68
CA ASP A 141 0.96 -23.22 11.71
C ASP A 141 -0.46 -22.69 11.86
N PHE A 142 -0.65 -21.37 11.81
CA PHE A 142 -1.97 -20.75 11.85
C PHE A 142 -2.78 -21.11 10.60
N TYR A 143 -2.17 -21.03 9.43
CA TYR A 143 -2.79 -21.32 8.13
C TYR A 143 -3.38 -22.74 8.13
N ASP A 144 -2.57 -23.74 8.54
CA ASP A 144 -2.99 -25.14 8.61
C ASP A 144 -4.07 -25.38 9.68
N ALA A 145 -3.84 -24.88 10.90
CA ALA A 145 -4.75 -25.07 12.02
C ALA A 145 -6.15 -24.50 11.75
N THR A 146 -6.23 -23.41 11.03
CA THR A 146 -7.49 -22.74 10.69
C THR A 146 -8.11 -23.20 9.37
N LYS A 147 -7.42 -24.08 8.61
CA LYS A 147 -7.82 -24.42 7.24
C LYS A 147 -8.05 -23.17 6.40
N PHE A 148 -7.03 -22.29 6.40
CA PHE A 148 -7.18 -20.96 5.81
C PHE A 148 -7.57 -20.99 4.33
N ASP A 149 -7.20 -22.02 3.58
CA ASP A 149 -7.64 -22.22 2.22
C ASP A 149 -9.17 -22.33 2.11
N ASP A 150 -9.80 -23.14 2.99
CA ASP A 150 -11.26 -23.28 3.00
C ASP A 150 -11.93 -21.93 3.27
N PHE A 151 -11.37 -21.16 4.20
CA PHE A 151 -11.82 -19.80 4.47
C PHE A 151 -11.68 -18.91 3.23
N TYR A 152 -10.48 -18.84 2.65
CA TYR A 152 -10.19 -18.00 1.50
C TYR A 152 -11.11 -18.33 0.31
N GLN A 153 -11.34 -19.60 0.03
CA GLN A 153 -12.27 -20.04 -1.00
C GLN A 153 -13.74 -19.66 -0.67
N SER A 154 -14.15 -19.75 0.58
CA SER A 154 -15.49 -19.33 1.00
C SER A 154 -15.75 -17.84 0.80
N MET A 155 -14.69 -17.01 0.83
CA MET A 155 -14.73 -15.56 0.61
C MET A 155 -14.63 -15.13 -0.85
N ASN A 156 -14.58 -16.07 -1.80
CA ASN A 156 -14.34 -15.76 -3.21
C ASN A 156 -15.31 -14.73 -3.81
N SER A 157 -16.60 -14.78 -3.45
CA SER A 157 -17.57 -13.77 -3.89
C SER A 157 -17.27 -12.37 -3.35
N VAL A 158 -16.81 -12.27 -2.12
CA VAL A 158 -16.40 -11.01 -1.47
C VAL A 158 -15.16 -10.46 -2.16
N TYR A 159 -14.19 -11.30 -2.49
CA TYR A 159 -12.99 -10.88 -3.22
C TYR A 159 -13.30 -10.42 -4.64
N GLN A 160 -14.21 -11.09 -5.33
CA GLN A 160 -14.69 -10.67 -6.65
C GLN A 160 -15.39 -9.30 -6.59
N GLU A 161 -16.27 -9.10 -5.62
CA GLU A 161 -16.93 -7.81 -5.38
C GLU A 161 -15.91 -6.71 -5.09
N SER A 162 -14.99 -7.00 -4.17
CA SER A 162 -13.95 -6.06 -3.75
C SER A 162 -13.01 -5.63 -4.87
N THR A 163 -12.65 -6.54 -5.76
CA THR A 163 -11.80 -6.23 -6.92
C THR A 163 -12.57 -5.55 -8.06
N SER A 164 -13.89 -5.62 -8.07
CA SER A 164 -14.71 -5.07 -9.16
C SER A 164 -14.52 -3.56 -9.34
N ALA A 165 -14.40 -2.81 -8.24
CA ALA A 165 -14.15 -1.36 -8.28
C ALA A 165 -12.79 -1.01 -8.91
N LEU A 166 -11.74 -1.81 -8.62
CA LEU A 166 -10.43 -1.65 -9.23
C LEU A 166 -10.47 -2.01 -10.72
N LEU A 167 -11.12 -3.12 -11.07
CA LEU A 167 -11.26 -3.56 -12.47
C LEU A 167 -12.06 -2.58 -13.32
N ALA A 168 -13.09 -1.98 -12.77
CA ALA A 168 -13.87 -0.94 -13.45
C ALA A 168 -13.05 0.33 -13.77
N ASN A 169 -11.96 0.56 -13.02
CA ASN A 169 -11.09 1.71 -13.19
C ASN A 169 -9.71 1.37 -13.78
N LYS A 170 -9.55 0.20 -14.39
CA LYS A 170 -8.27 -0.29 -14.93
C LYS A 170 -7.55 0.69 -15.85
N ASP A 171 -8.29 1.41 -16.69
CA ASP A 171 -7.70 2.36 -17.66
C ASP A 171 -7.12 3.59 -16.93
N ILE A 172 -7.76 4.05 -15.85
CA ILE A 172 -7.25 5.12 -15.00
C ILE A 172 -6.02 4.64 -14.23
N ILE A 173 -6.04 3.41 -13.73
CA ILE A 173 -4.90 2.78 -13.04
C ILE A 173 -3.68 2.73 -13.97
N ILE A 174 -3.85 2.22 -15.20
CA ILE A 174 -2.77 2.15 -16.19
C ILE A 174 -2.18 3.54 -16.46
N LYS A 175 -3.05 4.51 -16.72
CA LYS A 175 -2.63 5.90 -17.00
C LYS A 175 -1.92 6.54 -15.80
N GLY A 176 -2.39 6.26 -14.59
CA GLY A 176 -1.75 6.72 -13.36
C GLY A 176 -0.33 6.16 -13.20
N ILE A 177 -0.13 4.88 -13.53
CA ILE A 177 1.19 4.22 -13.50
C ILE A 177 2.12 4.82 -14.56
N GLU A 178 1.64 5.06 -15.78
CA GLU A 178 2.41 5.74 -16.84
C GLU A 178 2.88 7.13 -16.42
N GLU A 179 1.99 7.94 -15.82
CA GLU A 179 2.35 9.26 -15.32
C GLU A 179 3.28 9.20 -14.09
N TYR A 180 3.16 8.17 -13.26
CA TYR A 180 4.09 7.90 -12.17
C TYR A 180 5.51 7.62 -12.69
N GLU A 181 5.66 6.70 -13.66
CA GLU A 181 6.94 6.38 -14.28
C GLU A 181 7.58 7.61 -14.93
N LYS A 182 6.79 8.40 -15.63
CA LYS A 182 7.20 9.66 -16.26
C LYS A 182 7.64 10.70 -15.23
N TYR A 183 6.91 10.85 -14.13
CA TYR A 183 7.22 11.80 -13.07
C TYR A 183 8.53 11.43 -12.36
N TYR A 184 8.69 10.18 -11.90
CA TYR A 184 9.88 9.74 -11.22
C TYR A 184 11.04 9.40 -12.16
N ARG A 185 10.83 9.43 -13.49
CA ARG A 185 11.81 9.07 -14.53
C ARG A 185 12.39 7.68 -14.29
N THR A 186 11.52 6.75 -13.98
CA THR A 186 11.85 5.36 -13.68
C THR A 186 10.85 4.44 -14.35
N GLU A 187 11.26 3.23 -14.62
CA GLU A 187 10.37 2.17 -15.07
C GLU A 187 10.13 1.21 -13.91
N ILE A 188 8.85 0.86 -13.66
CA ILE A 188 8.50 -0.17 -12.68
C ILE A 188 8.48 -1.54 -13.34
N ASN A 189 8.96 -2.56 -12.61
CA ASN A 189 8.97 -3.94 -13.11
C ASN A 189 7.60 -4.60 -13.08
N GLY A 190 6.69 -4.09 -12.24
CA GLY A 190 5.32 -4.57 -12.15
C GLY A 190 4.63 -4.08 -10.89
N ILE A 191 3.32 -4.29 -10.85
CA ILE A 191 2.47 -3.92 -9.74
C ILE A 191 1.35 -4.95 -9.57
N PHE A 192 1.15 -5.40 -8.35
CA PHE A 192 -0.03 -6.17 -7.95
C PHE A 192 -0.87 -5.37 -6.96
N ILE A 193 -2.02 -4.88 -7.41
CA ILE A 193 -2.97 -4.14 -6.58
C ILE A 193 -3.91 -5.14 -5.92
N SER A 194 -3.77 -5.29 -4.61
CA SER A 194 -4.55 -6.25 -3.83
C SER A 194 -5.71 -5.56 -3.13
N ALA A 195 -6.94 -5.86 -3.54
CA ALA A 195 -8.12 -5.57 -2.74
C ALA A 195 -8.08 -6.40 -1.46
N SER A 196 -8.30 -5.76 -0.32
CA SER A 196 -8.12 -6.40 1.01
C SER A 196 -9.27 -6.03 1.94
N PRO A 197 -10.38 -6.77 1.90
CA PRO A 197 -11.58 -6.45 2.69
C PRO A 197 -11.33 -6.40 4.20
N ILE A 198 -10.32 -7.12 4.70
CA ILE A 198 -9.99 -7.16 6.12
C ILE A 198 -9.34 -5.88 6.65
N VAL A 199 -8.72 -5.06 5.81
CA VAL A 199 -8.02 -3.84 6.30
C VAL A 199 -8.96 -2.68 6.62
N GLY A 200 -10.23 -2.73 6.22
CA GLY A 200 -11.15 -1.60 6.39
C GLY A 200 -10.70 -0.38 5.56
N PRO A 201 -10.68 0.83 6.16
CA PRO A 201 -10.37 2.06 5.43
C PRO A 201 -8.86 2.32 5.20
N SER A 202 -7.99 1.41 5.64
CA SER A 202 -6.53 1.57 5.52
C SER A 202 -6.01 1.08 4.17
N ASN A 203 -4.94 1.73 3.69
CA ASN A 203 -4.20 1.33 2.49
C ASN A 203 -2.72 1.25 2.83
N TYR A 204 -1.98 0.37 2.14
CA TYR A 204 -0.56 0.18 2.37
C TYR A 204 0.17 0.00 1.04
N GLY A 205 1.14 0.88 0.77
CA GLY A 205 2.06 0.75 -0.35
C GLY A 205 3.32 0.03 0.09
N VAL A 206 3.54 -1.17 -0.41
CA VAL A 206 4.72 -1.98 -0.11
C VAL A 206 5.37 -2.48 -1.40
N SER A 207 6.65 -2.84 -1.32
CA SER A 207 7.36 -3.43 -2.44
C SER A 207 7.86 -4.84 -2.09
N PHE A 208 7.91 -5.69 -3.10
CA PHE A 208 8.61 -6.95 -3.10
C PHE A 208 9.92 -6.79 -3.87
N ASN A 209 11.02 -7.19 -3.26
CA ASN A 209 12.33 -7.17 -3.90
C ASN A 209 12.97 -8.57 -3.75
N ASP A 210 13.24 -9.23 -4.87
CA ASP A 210 13.87 -10.56 -4.93
C ASP A 210 15.38 -10.51 -5.16
N GLY A 211 15.98 -9.31 -5.09
CA GLY A 211 17.37 -9.07 -5.37
C GLY A 211 17.68 -8.79 -6.86
N SER A 212 16.75 -9.09 -7.77
CA SER A 212 16.89 -8.84 -9.21
C SER A 212 15.96 -7.74 -9.72
N ARG A 213 14.80 -7.60 -9.11
CA ARG A 213 13.79 -6.59 -9.46
C ARG A 213 12.98 -6.16 -8.25
N GLU A 214 12.50 -4.93 -8.28
CA GLU A 214 11.47 -4.44 -7.38
C GLU A 214 10.10 -4.53 -8.05
N TYR A 215 9.10 -4.89 -7.26
CA TYR A 215 7.74 -5.09 -7.70
C TYR A 215 6.79 -4.51 -6.64
N PHE A 216 5.88 -3.63 -7.05
CA PHE A 216 4.98 -2.96 -6.12
C PHE A 216 3.74 -3.80 -5.84
N GLU A 217 3.35 -3.89 -4.56
CA GLU A 217 2.16 -4.62 -4.13
C GLU A 217 1.30 -3.79 -3.16
N PRO A 218 0.66 -2.71 -3.61
CA PRO A 218 -0.24 -1.95 -2.74
C PRO A 218 -1.43 -2.80 -2.31
N LYS A 219 -1.68 -2.80 -1.00
CA LYS A 219 -2.83 -3.44 -0.37
C LYS A 219 -3.90 -2.38 -0.20
N TYR A 220 -4.99 -2.55 -0.92
CA TYR A 220 -5.99 -1.53 -1.12
C TYR A 220 -7.31 -1.86 -0.41
N CYS A 221 -7.95 -0.85 0.18
CA CYS A 221 -9.30 -1.02 0.72
C CYS A 221 -10.29 -1.27 -0.42
N ALA A 222 -11.12 -2.30 -0.23
CA ALA A 222 -11.92 -2.87 -1.31
C ALA A 222 -13.20 -2.11 -1.67
N ASN A 223 -13.64 -1.16 -0.86
CA ASN A 223 -14.99 -0.61 -0.99
C ASN A 223 -15.12 0.50 -2.04
N TYR A 224 -14.01 1.09 -2.48
CA TYR A 224 -13.98 2.13 -3.50
C TYR A 224 -12.60 2.20 -4.13
N PHE A 225 -12.51 2.80 -5.31
CA PHE A 225 -11.25 3.15 -5.95
C PHE A 225 -11.04 4.66 -5.86
N ASP A 226 -9.80 5.05 -5.54
CA ASP A 226 -9.37 6.44 -5.50
C ASP A 226 -7.94 6.50 -6.08
N GLU A 227 -7.79 7.19 -7.19
CA GLU A 227 -6.52 7.33 -7.88
C GLU A 227 -5.47 8.09 -7.06
N ASN A 228 -5.90 9.01 -6.19
CA ASN A 228 -4.99 9.71 -5.29
C ASN A 228 -4.36 8.73 -4.30
N LEU A 229 -5.17 7.88 -3.66
CA LEU A 229 -4.67 6.89 -2.72
C LEU A 229 -3.71 5.88 -3.38
N LEU A 230 -4.04 5.40 -4.59
CA LEU A 230 -3.15 4.48 -5.31
C LEU A 230 -1.79 5.11 -5.60
N ILE A 231 -1.78 6.30 -6.17
CA ILE A 231 -0.53 7.01 -6.50
C ILE A 231 0.23 7.41 -5.23
N HIS A 232 -0.49 7.77 -4.16
CA HIS A 232 0.10 8.05 -2.86
C HIS A 232 0.89 6.84 -2.32
N GLU A 233 0.26 5.68 -2.28
CA GLU A 233 0.90 4.46 -1.78
C GLU A 233 2.10 4.02 -2.65
N LEU A 234 1.97 4.15 -3.97
CA LEU A 234 3.08 3.89 -4.90
C LEU A 234 4.23 4.88 -4.75
N SER A 235 3.96 6.10 -4.30
CA SER A 235 4.99 7.15 -4.23
C SER A 235 5.91 7.02 -3.01
N HIS A 236 5.52 6.34 -1.95
CA HIS A 236 6.34 6.17 -0.75
C HIS A 236 7.74 5.60 -1.03
N PRO A 237 7.92 4.50 -1.77
CA PRO A 237 9.24 3.95 -2.05
C PRO A 237 10.18 4.92 -2.78
N MET A 238 9.64 5.80 -3.62
CA MET A 238 10.42 6.78 -4.39
C MET A 238 10.65 8.09 -3.64
N SER A 239 9.70 8.51 -2.85
CA SER A 239 9.73 9.78 -2.10
C SER A 239 10.53 9.67 -0.80
N ASN A 240 10.30 8.60 -0.02
CA ASN A 240 10.84 8.45 1.33
C ASN A 240 12.38 8.56 1.41
N PRO A 241 13.18 7.92 0.53
CA PRO A 241 14.63 8.04 0.59
C PRO A 241 15.12 9.49 0.51
N VAL A 242 14.50 10.29 -0.36
CA VAL A 242 14.83 11.71 -0.53
C VAL A 242 14.45 12.51 0.72
N VAL A 243 13.29 12.21 1.32
CA VAL A 243 12.82 12.87 2.53
C VAL A 243 13.67 12.52 3.74
N TYR A 244 14.17 11.29 3.85
CA TYR A 244 15.12 10.92 4.92
C TYR A 244 16.41 11.76 4.85
N GLU A 245 16.92 12.04 3.64
CA GLU A 245 18.05 12.94 3.48
C GLU A 245 17.71 14.38 3.89
N ILE A 246 16.52 14.89 3.53
CA ILE A 246 16.01 16.21 3.97
C ILE A 246 15.91 16.28 5.50
N CYS A 247 15.48 15.19 6.17
CA CYS A 247 15.40 15.11 7.63
C CYS A 247 16.76 15.23 8.34
N LYS A 248 17.88 14.98 7.66
CA LYS A 248 19.22 15.24 8.22
C LYS A 248 19.53 16.73 8.35
N ASN A 249 18.78 17.60 7.66
CA ASN A 249 18.93 19.05 7.74
C ASN A 249 18.36 19.59 9.06
N LYS A 250 19.24 19.82 10.04
CA LYS A 250 18.89 20.29 11.40
C LYS A 250 18.05 21.57 11.41
N LYS A 251 18.22 22.46 10.41
CA LYS A 251 17.47 23.71 10.32
C LYS A 251 16.02 23.46 9.93
N ILE A 252 15.79 22.59 8.94
CA ILE A 252 14.44 22.14 8.53
C ILE A 252 13.75 21.50 9.73
N MET A 253 14.37 20.48 10.32
CA MET A 253 13.79 19.74 11.45
C MET A 253 13.45 20.64 12.63
N LYS A 254 14.31 21.64 12.94
CA LYS A 254 14.03 22.62 14.01
C LYS A 254 12.79 23.48 13.70
N LEU A 255 12.64 23.90 12.44
CA LEU A 255 11.49 24.75 12.04
C LEU A 255 10.20 23.93 12.05
N VAL A 256 10.22 22.71 11.49
CA VAL A 256 9.06 21.81 11.50
C VAL A 256 8.64 21.44 12.92
N ASN A 257 9.57 21.02 13.78
CA ASN A 257 9.26 20.74 15.19
C ASN A 257 8.66 21.94 15.93
N LYS A 258 9.08 23.16 15.58
CA LYS A 258 8.50 24.38 16.15
C LYS A 258 7.05 24.60 15.70
N ASP A 259 6.71 24.21 14.48
CA ASP A 259 5.37 24.36 13.90
C ASP A 259 4.40 23.25 14.38
N LEU A 260 4.90 22.07 14.69
CA LEU A 260 4.09 20.93 15.18
C LEU A 260 3.66 21.11 16.64
N LYS A 261 2.67 22.00 16.88
CA LYS A 261 2.16 22.34 18.23
C LYS A 261 0.64 22.45 18.25
N GLY A 262 0.11 22.46 19.47
CA GLY A 262 -1.31 22.74 19.72
C GLY A 262 -2.25 21.78 18.97
N GLU A 263 -3.25 22.35 18.34
CA GLU A 263 -4.28 21.61 17.59
C GLU A 263 -3.71 20.89 16.36
N LYS A 264 -2.78 21.52 15.61
CA LYS A 264 -2.10 20.88 14.48
C LYS A 264 -1.47 19.54 14.90
N LYS A 265 -0.73 19.54 16.02
CA LYS A 265 -0.12 18.32 16.54
C LYS A 265 -1.15 17.25 16.89
N LYS A 266 -2.26 17.62 17.52
CA LYS A 266 -3.32 16.67 17.89
C LYS A 266 -3.98 16.02 16.66
N ILE A 267 -4.29 16.83 15.65
CA ILE A 267 -4.87 16.34 14.40
C ILE A 267 -3.90 15.40 13.68
N LEU A 268 -2.61 15.76 13.58
CA LEU A 268 -1.61 14.90 12.97
C LEU A 268 -1.41 13.59 13.75
N GLN A 269 -1.41 13.65 15.08
CA GLN A 269 -1.31 12.46 15.92
C GLN A 269 -2.52 11.51 15.77
N SER A 270 -3.74 12.04 15.56
CA SER A 270 -4.91 11.21 15.28
C SER A 270 -4.84 10.49 13.92
N GLN A 271 -3.93 10.93 13.04
CA GLN A 271 -3.61 10.32 11.76
C GLN A 271 -2.32 9.49 11.81
N ALA A 272 -1.80 9.17 13.00
CA ALA A 272 -0.55 8.45 13.24
C ALA A 272 0.75 9.23 12.88
N TYR A 273 0.67 10.51 12.54
CA TYR A 273 1.86 11.35 12.25
C TYR A 273 2.40 11.99 13.51
N ASN A 274 3.22 11.25 14.25
CA ASN A 274 3.58 11.57 15.62
C ASN A 274 4.79 12.52 15.78
N ASN A 275 5.57 12.72 14.74
CA ASN A 275 6.82 13.50 14.80
C ASN A 275 7.09 14.24 13.47
N ALA A 276 8.15 15.07 13.45
CA ALA A 276 8.50 15.89 12.30
C ALA A 276 8.93 15.04 11.06
N GLU A 277 9.54 13.88 11.27
CA GLU A 277 9.97 13.00 10.18
C GLU A 277 8.75 12.42 9.48
N THR A 278 7.83 11.79 10.23
CA THR A 278 6.59 11.25 9.64
C THR A 278 5.73 12.32 8.98
N TYR A 279 5.68 13.54 9.57
CA TYR A 279 5.01 14.67 8.96
C TYR A 279 5.64 15.04 7.60
N LEU A 280 6.97 15.10 7.51
CA LEU A 280 7.66 15.43 6.25
C LEU A 280 7.49 14.34 5.21
N ILE A 281 7.58 13.07 5.59
CA ILE A 281 7.34 11.93 4.71
C ILE A 281 5.98 12.08 4.04
N GLU A 282 4.93 12.31 4.82
CA GLU A 282 3.57 12.46 4.30
C GLU A 282 3.36 13.73 3.49
N LEU A 283 3.88 14.88 3.95
CA LEU A 283 3.79 16.14 3.23
C LEU A 283 4.39 16.04 1.83
N PHE A 284 5.61 15.54 1.72
CA PHE A 284 6.28 15.42 0.44
C PHE A 284 5.66 14.33 -0.44
N ASN A 285 5.23 13.22 0.15
CA ASN A 285 4.56 12.17 -0.58
C ASN A 285 3.24 12.65 -1.21
N ARG A 286 2.38 13.36 -0.44
CA ARG A 286 1.15 13.99 -0.94
C ARG A 286 1.42 15.03 -2.03
N ALA A 287 2.47 15.84 -1.87
CA ALA A 287 2.83 16.82 -2.88
C ALA A 287 3.36 16.18 -4.19
N ASN A 288 4.12 15.09 -4.10
CA ASN A 288 4.52 14.27 -5.26
C ASN A 288 3.28 13.68 -5.94
N THR A 289 2.36 13.08 -5.16
CA THR A 289 1.08 12.54 -5.64
C THR A 289 0.31 13.59 -6.42
N ASN A 290 0.10 14.78 -5.87
CA ASN A 290 -0.58 15.88 -6.55
C ASN A 290 0.08 16.22 -7.90
N ASN A 291 1.40 16.18 -7.97
CA ASN A 291 2.13 16.43 -9.21
C ASN A 291 1.96 15.30 -10.24
N ILE A 292 1.90 14.06 -9.82
CA ILE A 292 1.63 12.93 -10.73
C ILE A 292 0.21 13.02 -11.27
N LEU A 293 -0.77 13.29 -10.40
CA LEU A 293 -2.19 13.44 -10.77
C LEU A 293 -2.42 14.54 -11.82
N LYS A 294 -1.60 15.61 -11.86
CA LYS A 294 -1.67 16.65 -12.92
C LYS A 294 -1.53 16.08 -14.33
N GLY A 295 -0.99 14.88 -14.49
CA GLY A 295 -0.85 14.24 -15.80
C GLY A 295 -2.14 13.61 -16.33
N PHE A 296 -3.13 13.32 -15.47
CA PHE A 296 -4.32 12.59 -15.88
C PHE A 296 -5.61 12.96 -15.16
N CYS A 297 -5.56 13.78 -14.10
CA CYS A 297 -6.73 14.30 -13.41
C CYS A 297 -6.96 15.77 -13.73
N THR A 298 -8.17 16.27 -13.43
CA THR A 298 -8.51 17.69 -13.62
C THR A 298 -7.87 18.57 -12.54
N GLU A 299 -7.62 19.85 -12.85
CA GLU A 299 -7.11 20.82 -11.87
C GLU A 299 -8.05 20.98 -10.66
N GLU A 300 -9.36 20.93 -10.89
CA GLU A 300 -10.37 21.03 -9.83
C GLU A 300 -10.27 19.84 -8.85
N TYR A 301 -10.10 18.62 -9.37
CA TYR A 301 -9.90 17.43 -8.56
C TYR A 301 -8.67 17.59 -7.67
N ILE A 302 -7.53 17.97 -8.23
CA ILE A 302 -6.28 18.14 -7.49
C ILE A 302 -6.40 19.25 -6.43
N LYS A 303 -7.04 20.36 -6.79
CA LYS A 303 -7.31 21.47 -5.85
C LYS A 303 -8.13 20.99 -4.65
N THR A 304 -9.13 20.14 -4.87
CA THR A 304 -9.95 19.57 -3.79
C THR A 304 -9.09 18.77 -2.80
N TYR A 305 -8.14 17.96 -3.27
CA TYR A 305 -7.22 17.23 -2.39
C TYR A 305 -6.25 18.15 -1.66
N ILE A 306 -5.68 19.14 -2.34
CA ILE A 306 -4.80 20.14 -1.69
C ILE A 306 -5.55 20.87 -0.58
N GLU A 307 -6.80 21.27 -0.82
CA GLU A 307 -7.63 21.94 0.19
C GLU A 307 -7.98 21.01 1.36
N TYR A 308 -8.29 19.74 1.09
CA TYR A 308 -8.54 18.73 2.10
C TYR A 308 -7.28 18.49 2.96
N ASP A 309 -6.14 18.26 2.34
CA ASP A 309 -4.87 18.03 3.02
C ASP A 309 -4.48 19.22 3.89
N LYS A 310 -4.67 20.44 3.38
CA LYS A 310 -4.39 21.67 4.13
C LYS A 310 -5.33 21.86 5.31
N ASN A 311 -6.64 21.79 5.05
CA ASN A 311 -7.65 22.23 6.02
C ASN A 311 -8.07 21.13 7.00
N LYS A 312 -8.08 19.87 6.56
CA LYS A 312 -8.50 18.71 7.38
C LYS A 312 -7.32 17.95 7.93
N CYS A 313 -6.34 17.63 7.09
CA CYS A 313 -5.17 16.85 7.51
C CYS A 313 -4.06 17.72 8.12
N ARG A 314 -4.12 19.06 8.00
CA ARG A 314 -3.18 20.03 8.54
C ARG A 314 -1.77 19.95 7.96
N PHE A 315 -1.69 19.61 6.68
CA PHE A 315 -0.48 19.80 5.88
C PHE A 315 -0.48 21.21 5.31
N ASP A 316 -0.27 22.20 6.19
CA ASP A 316 -0.45 23.62 5.90
C ASP A 316 0.40 24.12 4.72
N GLU A 317 1.53 23.46 4.42
CA GLU A 317 2.46 23.81 3.33
C GLU A 317 2.22 23.04 2.03
N ILE A 318 1.19 22.20 1.96
CA ILE A 318 0.97 21.27 0.84
C ILE A 318 0.91 21.98 -0.52
N ALA A 319 0.25 23.12 -0.59
CA ALA A 319 0.11 23.89 -1.84
C ALA A 319 1.47 24.40 -2.33
N GLU A 320 2.24 25.03 -1.45
CA GLU A 320 3.55 25.60 -1.77
C GLU A 320 4.59 24.54 -2.08
N VAL A 321 4.51 23.35 -1.41
CA VAL A 321 5.39 22.21 -1.71
C VAL A 321 5.01 21.57 -3.04
N THR A 322 3.71 21.47 -3.35
CA THR A 322 3.25 20.99 -4.66
C THR A 322 3.76 21.90 -5.79
N GLU A 323 3.66 23.23 -5.60
CA GLU A 323 4.20 24.22 -6.57
C GLU A 323 5.74 24.13 -6.68
N LEU A 324 6.43 23.91 -5.58
CA LEU A 324 7.87 23.74 -5.60
C LEU A 324 8.29 22.50 -6.41
N LEU A 325 7.55 21.39 -6.28
CA LEU A 325 7.77 20.15 -7.02
C LEU A 325 7.35 20.23 -8.50
N ASP A 326 6.57 21.25 -8.92
CA ASP A 326 6.36 21.53 -10.34
C ASP A 326 7.68 21.84 -11.08
N LYS A 327 8.67 22.39 -10.38
CA LYS A 327 9.99 22.63 -10.95
C LYS A 327 10.72 21.33 -11.27
N TYR A 328 10.55 20.32 -10.43
CA TYR A 328 11.05 18.98 -10.70
C TYR A 328 10.30 18.36 -11.89
N ARG A 329 8.97 18.37 -11.86
CA ARG A 329 8.12 17.84 -12.93
C ARG A 329 8.52 18.40 -14.32
N ASN A 330 8.72 19.72 -14.41
CA ASN A 330 8.96 20.44 -15.66
C ASN A 330 10.46 20.64 -15.96
N GLY A 331 11.34 20.32 -15.02
CA GLY A 331 12.79 20.52 -15.15
C GLY A 331 13.49 19.29 -15.77
N ASN A 332 14.77 19.49 -16.06
CA ASN A 332 15.63 18.46 -16.66
C ASN A 332 16.53 17.80 -15.59
N TYR A 333 15.92 17.11 -14.63
CA TYR A 333 16.60 16.35 -13.59
C TYR A 333 16.51 14.85 -13.92
N LYS A 334 17.50 14.06 -13.54
CA LYS A 334 17.50 12.59 -13.77
C LYS A 334 16.49 11.89 -12.86
N ASN A 335 16.35 12.37 -11.62
CA ASN A 335 15.47 11.81 -10.61
C ASN A 335 15.21 12.84 -9.48
N LEU A 336 14.40 12.49 -8.53
CA LEU A 336 14.03 13.36 -7.41
C LEU A 336 15.23 13.67 -6.48
N GLU A 337 16.21 12.76 -6.36
CA GLU A 337 17.44 12.97 -5.57
C GLU A 337 18.31 14.09 -6.17
N GLU A 338 18.43 14.17 -7.48
CA GLU A 338 19.14 15.26 -8.13
C GLU A 338 18.50 16.63 -7.85
N PHE A 339 17.16 16.66 -7.73
CA PHE A 339 16.42 17.88 -7.39
C PHE A 339 16.46 18.23 -5.89
N ARG A 340 16.83 17.31 -5.01
CA ARG A 340 16.79 17.46 -3.55
C ARG A 340 17.43 18.77 -3.03
N PRO A 341 18.61 19.23 -3.49
CA PRO A 341 19.19 20.48 -3.00
C PRO A 341 18.31 21.71 -3.24
N GLU A 342 17.63 21.76 -4.39
CA GLU A 342 16.66 22.83 -4.69
C GLU A 342 15.38 22.70 -3.86
N LEU A 343 14.93 21.47 -3.65
CA LEU A 343 13.79 21.17 -2.79
C LEU A 343 14.04 21.61 -1.35
N GLU A 344 15.20 21.32 -0.77
CA GLU A 344 15.59 21.76 0.57
C GLU A 344 15.62 23.29 0.67
N LYS A 345 16.25 23.94 -0.30
CA LYS A 345 16.37 25.42 -0.34
C LYS A 345 14.98 26.07 -0.45
N GLY A 346 14.13 25.55 -1.36
CA GLY A 346 12.76 26.03 -1.53
C GLY A 346 11.91 25.84 -0.30
N PHE A 347 11.98 24.66 0.30
CA PHE A 347 11.22 24.33 1.51
C PHE A 347 11.66 25.17 2.73
N LEU A 348 12.94 25.42 2.90
CA LEU A 348 13.43 26.37 3.91
C LEU A 348 12.87 27.79 3.73
N LYS A 349 12.69 28.24 2.46
CA LYS A 349 12.05 29.53 2.18
C LYS A 349 10.57 29.51 2.60
N ILE A 350 9.84 28.44 2.26
CA ILE A 350 8.43 28.27 2.67
C ILE A 350 8.31 28.35 4.21
N LEU A 351 9.11 27.57 4.95
CA LEU A 351 9.08 27.54 6.41
C LEU A 351 9.45 28.89 7.08
N ASN A 352 10.32 29.69 6.46
CA ASN A 352 10.70 31.00 6.98
C ASN A 352 9.65 32.09 6.72
N ASN A 353 8.84 31.95 5.65
CA ASN A 353 7.80 32.92 5.31
C ASN A 353 6.54 32.80 6.19
N LYS A 354 6.42 31.74 7.01
CA LYS A 354 5.35 31.55 8.00
C LYS A 354 5.54 32.36 9.29
N LYS A 355 6.56 33.18 9.35
CA LYS A 355 6.81 34.09 10.47
C LYS A 355 6.10 35.41 10.21
#